data_0b7119fbb8cbf95ad9e70ad3ce9f0d99
#
_entry.id   0b7119fbb8cbf95ad9e70ad3ce9f0d99
#
_cell.length_a   1.000
_cell.length_b   1.000
_cell.length_c   1.000
_cell.angle_alpha   90.00
_cell.angle_beta   90.00
_cell.angle_gamma   90.00
#
_symmetry.space_group_name_H-M   'P 1'
#
loop_
_entity.id
_entity.type
_entity.pdbx_description
1 polymer ?
#
loop_
_entity_poly.entity_id
_entity_poly.type
_entity_poly.pdbx_seq_one_letter_code
_entity_poly.pdbx_strand_id
1 'polypeptide(L)'
;MTSYSSMFETTFSSLRKVWQGVTDSVGGGEKLPQIHESLSDEDIELIRTFMHACLEAKGGAVSARLRAAQLGQMYLALNDEGRKRFLQLLARDFAVNRDLIYELASELHQTQDDVGYLDIEQRLRTALVSPRMRLLQQFNALPQGVKFLVDLRADLLSYLDDDPLLASLDREFIHLLEAWFDIGFLELRHITWDSPAALLEKLIAYEAVHQISSWEELRNRLESDRRCYAFFHPNMPDEPLIFVEVALVSDIADNVQNVLNKDLPSTSPEKASTAIFYSISNSQKGLRGINFGNFLIKKVATTLSHEFPNLKTFATLSPIPNFHKWLDKLLLEEGYEDWDEPTQLALLNAAQKFECAPHLSTLLKHPRWFEDPDLTNVLQKPLLQLCSRYLHEKRADDRPRDAVARFHLGNGARVERLNWLANTAEKGLEESCGIMVNYLYDLQEVEKNHEAFVTEGVIASSQEVKNLLKAAQKTTKRKPILPRLMPQKE
;
A
#
# COMPACT_ATOMS: atom_id res chain seq x y z
N MET A 1 -2.52 -18.22 -1.45
CA MET A 1 -1.60 -17.89 -2.56
C MET A 1 -2.13 -18.27 -3.96
N THR A 2 -2.95 -19.28 -4.11
CA THR A 2 -3.49 -19.77 -5.41
C THR A 2 -4.53 -18.85 -6.10
N SER A 3 -5.26 -18.02 -5.38
CA SER A 3 -6.31 -17.15 -5.94
C SER A 3 -5.77 -15.92 -6.70
N TYR A 4 -4.69 -15.31 -6.23
CA TYR A 4 -4.10 -14.10 -6.84
C TYR A 4 -3.41 -14.40 -8.18
N SER A 5 -2.66 -15.51 -8.24
CA SER A 5 -1.98 -15.96 -9.47
C SER A 5 -2.97 -16.31 -10.59
N SER A 6 -4.09 -16.98 -10.27
CA SER A 6 -5.12 -17.33 -11.25
C SER A 6 -5.86 -16.11 -11.82
N MET A 7 -6.03 -15.06 -11.01
CA MET A 7 -6.67 -13.83 -11.44
C MET A 7 -5.78 -12.99 -12.38
N PHE A 8 -4.47 -12.95 -12.12
CA PHE A 8 -3.48 -12.34 -13.04
C PHE A 8 -3.47 -13.02 -14.39
N GLU A 9 -3.45 -14.37 -14.42
CA GLU A 9 -3.52 -15.14 -15.66
C GLU A 9 -4.81 -14.87 -16.43
N THR A 10 -5.94 -14.74 -15.73
CA THR A 10 -7.24 -14.41 -16.34
C THR A 10 -7.22 -12.98 -16.94
N THR A 11 -6.64 -12.02 -16.24
CA THR A 11 -6.50 -10.63 -16.73
C THR A 11 -5.60 -10.57 -17.95
N PHE A 12 -4.45 -11.24 -17.94
CA PHE A 12 -3.56 -11.29 -19.10
C PHE A 12 -4.15 -12.00 -20.31
N SER A 13 -4.92 -13.08 -20.10
CA SER A 13 -5.63 -13.76 -21.19
C SER A 13 -6.71 -12.88 -21.81
N SER A 14 -7.39 -12.08 -21.01
CA SER A 14 -8.36 -11.09 -21.45
C SER A 14 -7.72 -9.96 -22.25
N LEU A 15 -6.61 -9.40 -21.75
CA LEU A 15 -5.81 -8.37 -22.46
C LEU A 15 -5.30 -8.86 -23.81
N ARG A 16 -4.79 -10.09 -23.87
CA ARG A 16 -4.34 -10.69 -25.14
C ARG A 16 -5.48 -10.72 -26.17
N LYS A 17 -6.68 -11.17 -25.79
CA LYS A 17 -7.84 -11.23 -26.69
C LYS A 17 -8.26 -9.85 -27.17
N VAL A 18 -8.32 -8.87 -26.27
CA VAL A 18 -8.69 -7.49 -26.61
C VAL A 18 -7.70 -6.88 -27.58
N TRP A 19 -6.39 -7.04 -27.36
CA TRP A 19 -5.37 -6.49 -28.24
C TRP A 19 -5.19 -7.26 -29.52
N GLN A 20 -5.48 -8.56 -29.55
CA GLN A 20 -5.58 -9.31 -30.78
C GLN A 20 -6.70 -8.76 -31.67
N GLY A 21 -7.84 -8.41 -31.10
CA GLY A 21 -8.91 -7.71 -31.85
C GLY A 21 -8.45 -6.35 -32.41
N VAL A 22 -7.59 -5.61 -31.71
CA VAL A 22 -7.02 -4.35 -32.21
C VAL A 22 -6.07 -4.61 -33.39
N THR A 23 -5.22 -5.64 -33.31
CA THR A 23 -4.28 -6.00 -34.38
C THR A 23 -5.03 -6.53 -35.61
N ASP A 24 -6.08 -7.33 -35.43
CA ASP A 24 -6.87 -7.89 -36.52
C ASP A 24 -7.72 -6.83 -37.25
N SER A 25 -8.22 -5.81 -36.52
CA SER A 25 -9.12 -4.78 -37.07
C SER A 25 -8.40 -3.70 -37.89
N VAL A 26 -7.09 -3.49 -37.69
CA VAL A 26 -6.31 -2.43 -38.37
C VAL A 26 -5.75 -2.91 -39.72
N GLY A 27 -5.95 -4.17 -40.07
CA GLY A 27 -5.67 -4.69 -41.39
C GLY A 27 -4.21 -4.95 -41.69
N GLY A 28 -3.85 -6.16 -41.69
CA GLY A 28 -2.58 -6.67 -42.17
C GLY A 28 -2.10 -7.78 -41.27
N GLY A 29 -2.45 -8.99 -41.62
CA GLY A 29 -2.05 -10.20 -40.92
C GLY A 29 -0.55 -10.48 -40.85
N GLU A 30 0.27 -9.49 -40.52
CA GLU A 30 1.61 -9.73 -40.06
C GLU A 30 1.52 -10.50 -38.74
N LYS A 31 1.78 -11.79 -38.83
CA LYS A 31 1.89 -12.63 -37.62
C LYS A 31 2.98 -12.04 -36.75
N LEU A 32 2.66 -11.86 -35.47
CA LEU A 32 3.65 -11.53 -34.45
C LEU A 32 4.82 -12.52 -34.57
N PRO A 33 6.06 -12.04 -34.52
CA PRO A 33 7.21 -12.93 -34.47
C PRO A 33 7.09 -13.83 -33.25
N GLN A 34 7.41 -15.10 -33.43
CA GLN A 34 7.46 -16.03 -32.29
C GLN A 34 8.76 -15.72 -31.54
N ILE A 35 8.60 -15.40 -30.25
CA ILE A 35 9.68 -15.19 -29.30
C ILE A 35 9.68 -16.29 -28.25
N HIS A 36 10.84 -16.60 -27.71
CA HIS A 36 10.96 -17.54 -26.61
C HIS A 36 10.43 -16.90 -25.32
N GLU A 37 9.74 -17.68 -24.48
CA GLU A 37 9.12 -17.16 -23.25
C GLU A 37 10.13 -16.54 -22.28
N SER A 38 11.38 -17.03 -22.24
CA SER A 38 12.47 -16.47 -21.43
C SER A 38 13.23 -15.34 -22.10
N LEU A 39 12.81 -14.90 -23.30
CA LEU A 39 13.40 -13.82 -24.08
C LEU A 39 14.91 -14.06 -24.36
N SER A 40 15.24 -14.92 -25.33
CA SER A 40 16.63 -15.23 -25.73
C SER A 40 17.40 -13.96 -26.18
N ASP A 41 18.71 -14.05 -26.32
CA ASP A 41 19.52 -12.90 -26.78
C ASP A 41 19.16 -12.47 -28.21
N GLU A 42 18.77 -13.40 -29.09
CA GLU A 42 18.26 -13.11 -30.42
C GLU A 42 16.92 -12.37 -30.36
N ASP A 43 16.01 -12.78 -29.44
CA ASP A 43 14.73 -12.13 -29.25
C ASP A 43 14.86 -10.72 -28.64
N ILE A 44 15.88 -10.49 -27.82
CA ILE A 44 16.18 -9.14 -27.28
C ILE A 44 16.45 -8.15 -28.43
N GLU A 45 17.22 -8.52 -29.43
CA GLU A 45 17.47 -7.66 -30.58
C GLU A 45 16.20 -7.38 -31.40
N LEU A 46 15.36 -8.39 -31.54
CA LEU A 46 14.04 -8.24 -32.15
C LEU A 46 13.15 -7.26 -31.40
N ILE A 47 13.01 -7.45 -30.07
CA ILE A 47 12.22 -6.56 -29.21
C ILE A 47 12.78 -5.13 -29.21
N ARG A 48 14.11 -4.97 -29.17
CA ARG A 48 14.78 -3.66 -29.28
C ARG A 48 14.40 -2.94 -30.58
N THR A 49 14.48 -3.63 -31.70
CA THR A 49 14.09 -3.11 -32.99
C THR A 49 12.64 -2.70 -33.03
N PHE A 50 11.77 -3.50 -32.40
CA PHE A 50 10.35 -3.24 -32.31
C PHE A 50 10.04 -2.00 -31.45
N MET A 51 10.72 -1.85 -30.34
CA MET A 51 10.62 -0.66 -29.45
C MET A 51 11.07 0.61 -30.19
N HIS A 52 12.16 0.55 -30.98
CA HIS A 52 12.57 1.68 -31.81
C HIS A 52 11.50 2.04 -32.84
N ALA A 53 10.93 1.05 -33.53
CA ALA A 53 9.87 1.27 -34.51
C ALA A 53 8.60 1.91 -33.88
N CYS A 54 8.31 1.60 -32.60
CA CYS A 54 7.26 2.27 -31.85
C CYS A 54 7.56 3.76 -31.61
N LEU A 55 8.83 4.11 -31.35
CA LEU A 55 9.24 5.48 -31.06
C LEU A 55 9.34 6.36 -32.32
N GLU A 56 9.63 5.79 -33.48
CA GLU A 56 9.77 6.53 -34.75
C GLU A 56 8.47 7.10 -35.30
N ALA A 57 7.30 6.70 -34.73
CA ALA A 57 5.97 7.18 -35.11
C ALA A 57 5.67 7.20 -36.63
N LYS A 58 6.38 6.40 -37.43
CA LYS A 58 6.12 6.29 -38.88
C LYS A 58 4.73 5.68 -39.11
N GLY A 59 3.86 6.38 -39.81
CA GLY A 59 2.50 5.91 -40.19
C GLY A 59 1.32 6.43 -39.35
N GLY A 60 1.53 7.45 -38.48
CA GLY A 60 0.46 8.11 -37.76
C GLY A 60 -0.03 7.34 -36.51
N ALA A 61 -1.08 7.88 -35.86
CA ALA A 61 -1.59 7.39 -34.57
C ALA A 61 -2.11 5.93 -34.61
N VAL A 62 -2.65 5.49 -35.75
CA VAL A 62 -3.16 4.12 -35.93
C VAL A 62 -2.02 3.11 -35.91
N SER A 63 -0.96 3.38 -36.64
CA SER A 63 0.21 2.51 -36.70
C SER A 63 0.98 2.48 -35.39
N ALA A 64 1.05 3.60 -34.65
CA ALA A 64 1.65 3.65 -33.33
C ALA A 64 0.88 2.78 -32.33
N ARG A 65 -0.48 2.87 -32.37
CA ARG A 65 -1.36 2.05 -31.53
C ARG A 65 -1.22 0.56 -31.83
N LEU A 66 -1.14 0.19 -33.13
CA LEU A 66 -0.94 -1.19 -33.55
C LEU A 66 0.38 -1.75 -32.99
N ARG A 67 1.49 -1.02 -33.16
CA ARG A 67 2.80 -1.45 -32.67
C ARG A 67 2.86 -1.56 -31.14
N ALA A 68 2.24 -0.61 -30.42
CA ALA A 68 2.14 -0.69 -28.96
C ALA A 68 1.35 -1.94 -28.52
N ALA A 69 0.24 -2.26 -29.18
CA ALA A 69 -0.55 -3.48 -28.92
C ALA A 69 0.29 -4.74 -29.18
N GLN A 70 1.02 -4.80 -30.27
CA GLN A 70 1.93 -5.91 -30.61
C GLN A 70 3.04 -6.09 -29.56
N LEU A 71 3.70 -5.00 -29.16
CA LEU A 71 4.74 -5.03 -28.13
C LEU A 71 4.17 -5.53 -26.78
N GLY A 72 2.98 -5.09 -26.42
CA GLY A 72 2.30 -5.56 -25.22
C GLY A 72 1.93 -7.05 -25.28
N GLN A 73 1.48 -7.54 -26.45
CA GLN A 73 1.22 -8.98 -26.64
C GLN A 73 2.48 -9.82 -26.50
N MET A 74 3.62 -9.34 -27.01
CA MET A 74 4.92 -9.99 -26.82
C MET A 74 5.26 -10.06 -25.33
N TYR A 75 5.15 -8.96 -24.59
CA TYR A 75 5.38 -8.95 -23.14
C TYR A 75 4.49 -9.94 -22.38
N LEU A 76 3.21 -9.98 -22.71
CA LEU A 76 2.25 -10.88 -22.07
C LEU A 76 2.54 -12.39 -22.36
N ALA A 77 3.33 -12.69 -23.39
CA ALA A 77 3.76 -14.06 -23.73
C ALA A 77 5.00 -14.52 -22.93
N LEU A 78 5.70 -13.59 -22.25
CA LEU A 78 6.92 -13.89 -21.52
C LEU A 78 6.62 -14.53 -20.15
N ASN A 79 7.50 -15.43 -19.73
CA ASN A 79 7.58 -15.91 -18.35
C ASN A 79 8.32 -14.88 -17.45
N ASP A 80 8.47 -15.17 -16.16
CA ASP A 80 9.08 -14.25 -15.18
C ASP A 80 10.50 -13.82 -15.58
N GLU A 81 11.32 -14.74 -16.08
CA GLU A 81 12.67 -14.44 -16.56
C GLU A 81 12.64 -13.51 -17.78
N GLY A 82 11.79 -13.82 -18.75
CA GLY A 82 11.62 -13.00 -19.94
C GLY A 82 11.10 -11.59 -19.63
N ARG A 83 10.18 -11.46 -18.70
CA ARG A 83 9.67 -10.15 -18.21
C ARG A 83 10.76 -9.35 -17.53
N LYS A 84 11.58 -9.97 -16.69
CA LYS A 84 12.74 -9.33 -16.08
C LYS A 84 13.70 -8.81 -17.14
N ARG A 85 14.06 -9.62 -18.13
CA ARG A 85 14.96 -9.25 -19.23
C ARG A 85 14.37 -8.12 -20.09
N PHE A 86 13.07 -8.13 -20.36
CA PHE A 86 12.38 -7.05 -21.08
C PHE A 86 12.45 -5.72 -20.30
N LEU A 87 12.20 -5.74 -19.00
CA LEU A 87 12.29 -4.55 -18.15
C LEU A 87 13.73 -4.03 -18.04
N GLN A 88 14.72 -4.91 -17.99
CA GLN A 88 16.13 -4.54 -18.01
C GLN A 88 16.53 -3.90 -19.34
N LEU A 89 16.07 -4.44 -20.48
CA LEU A 89 16.25 -3.84 -21.79
C LEU A 89 15.67 -2.42 -21.84
N LEU A 90 14.43 -2.27 -21.37
CA LEU A 90 13.75 -0.97 -21.32
C LEU A 90 14.50 0.03 -20.42
N ALA A 91 14.97 -0.42 -19.26
CA ALA A 91 15.68 0.42 -18.29
C ALA A 91 17.04 0.89 -18.81
N ARG A 92 17.77 0.03 -19.53
CA ARG A 92 19.15 0.27 -19.97
C ARG A 92 19.20 1.01 -21.30
N ASP A 93 18.52 0.49 -22.32
CA ASP A 93 18.72 0.92 -23.70
C ASP A 93 17.81 2.09 -24.10
N PHE A 94 16.72 2.30 -23.34
CA PHE A 94 15.76 3.38 -23.59
C PHE A 94 15.79 4.47 -22.50
N ALA A 95 16.90 4.60 -21.81
CA ALA A 95 17.18 5.71 -20.91
C ALA A 95 17.43 7.02 -21.66
N VAL A 96 17.59 8.11 -20.93
CA VAL A 96 18.02 9.41 -21.50
C VAL A 96 19.42 9.32 -22.09
N ASN A 97 19.66 10.04 -23.18
CA ASN A 97 20.99 10.16 -23.77
C ASN A 97 21.85 11.12 -22.94
N ARG A 98 22.78 10.58 -22.17
CA ARG A 98 23.63 11.34 -21.26
C ARG A 98 24.54 12.33 -22.00
N ASP A 99 25.12 11.91 -23.13
CA ASP A 99 26.05 12.73 -23.90
C ASP A 99 25.34 13.98 -24.44
N LEU A 100 24.13 13.80 -25.01
CA LEU A 100 23.30 14.91 -25.46
C LEU A 100 22.93 15.86 -24.33
N ILE A 101 22.61 15.34 -23.13
CA ILE A 101 22.29 16.17 -21.96
C ILE A 101 23.49 16.99 -21.55
N TYR A 102 24.71 16.41 -21.51
CA TYR A 102 25.92 17.15 -21.18
C TYR A 102 26.25 18.22 -22.23
N GLU A 103 26.06 17.93 -23.50
CA GLU A 103 26.26 18.88 -24.62
C GLU A 103 25.30 20.08 -24.45
N LEU A 104 24.00 19.84 -24.32
CA LEU A 104 22.98 20.87 -24.16
C LEU A 104 23.16 21.68 -22.88
N ALA A 105 23.54 21.05 -21.76
CA ALA A 105 23.82 21.75 -20.52
C ALA A 105 25.05 22.67 -20.64
N SER A 106 26.10 22.25 -21.38
CA SER A 106 27.26 23.07 -21.67
C SER A 106 26.90 24.25 -22.57
N GLU A 107 26.13 24.01 -23.63
CA GLU A 107 25.62 25.05 -24.54
C GLU A 107 24.77 26.09 -23.78
N LEU A 108 23.85 25.63 -22.91
CA LEU A 108 23.02 26.50 -22.06
C LEU A 108 23.87 27.41 -21.18
N HIS A 109 24.93 26.85 -20.58
CA HIS A 109 25.82 27.61 -19.67
C HIS A 109 26.62 28.70 -20.42
N GLN A 110 26.91 28.50 -21.70
CA GLN A 110 27.70 29.42 -22.53
C GLN A 110 26.84 30.51 -23.21
N THR A 111 25.53 30.30 -23.31
CA THR A 111 24.60 31.19 -24.01
C THR A 111 24.28 32.42 -23.15
N GLN A 112 24.43 33.62 -23.71
CA GLN A 112 24.25 34.90 -23.03
C GLN A 112 22.99 35.67 -23.51
N ASP A 113 22.44 35.30 -24.68
CA ASP A 113 21.21 35.92 -25.16
C ASP A 113 19.96 35.13 -24.75
N ASP A 114 18.87 35.84 -24.44
CA ASP A 114 17.64 35.27 -23.93
C ASP A 114 16.94 34.34 -24.93
N VAL A 115 17.02 34.60 -26.23
CA VAL A 115 16.35 33.79 -27.25
C VAL A 115 17.06 32.44 -27.42
N GLY A 116 18.38 32.46 -27.51
CA GLY A 116 19.19 31.25 -27.58
C GLY A 116 19.05 30.40 -26.30
N TYR A 117 19.01 31.07 -25.13
CA TYR A 117 18.78 30.38 -23.86
C TYR A 117 17.45 29.61 -23.85
N LEU A 118 16.34 30.23 -24.27
CA LEU A 118 15.02 29.58 -24.31
C LEU A 118 14.97 28.40 -25.31
N ASP A 119 15.66 28.50 -26.46
CA ASP A 119 15.73 27.39 -27.42
C ASP A 119 16.47 26.21 -26.83
N ILE A 120 17.64 26.46 -26.24
CA ILE A 120 18.45 25.39 -25.63
C ILE A 120 17.74 24.79 -24.42
N GLU A 121 17.08 25.61 -23.58
CA GLU A 121 16.26 25.14 -22.46
C GLU A 121 15.18 24.17 -22.96
N GLN A 122 14.47 24.51 -24.03
CA GLN A 122 13.43 23.66 -24.59
C GLN A 122 14.01 22.34 -25.16
N ARG A 123 15.16 22.40 -25.81
CA ARG A 123 15.88 21.19 -26.30
C ARG A 123 16.34 20.31 -25.12
N LEU A 124 16.86 20.90 -24.06
CA LEU A 124 17.28 20.19 -22.85
C LEU A 124 16.07 19.54 -22.14
N ARG A 125 14.96 20.24 -21.99
CA ARG A 125 13.71 19.66 -21.45
C ARG A 125 13.27 18.44 -22.27
N THR A 126 13.36 18.51 -23.58
CA THR A 126 13.01 17.41 -24.49
C THR A 126 13.98 16.22 -24.35
N ALA A 127 15.27 16.50 -24.22
CA ALA A 127 16.32 15.47 -24.04
C ALA A 127 16.23 14.75 -22.69
N LEU A 128 15.71 15.42 -21.66
CA LEU A 128 15.48 14.84 -20.32
C LEU A 128 14.27 13.89 -20.27
N VAL A 129 13.38 13.92 -21.26
CA VAL A 129 12.31 12.91 -21.39
C VAL A 129 12.86 11.66 -22.03
N SER A 130 12.94 10.57 -21.28
CA SER A 130 13.50 9.31 -21.78
C SER A 130 12.66 8.71 -22.92
N PRO A 131 13.29 8.00 -23.88
CA PRO A 131 12.55 7.26 -24.90
C PRO A 131 11.55 6.25 -24.31
N ARG A 132 11.89 5.60 -23.20
CA ARG A 132 10.99 4.63 -22.54
C ARG A 132 9.72 5.29 -22.00
N MET A 133 9.77 6.54 -21.51
CA MET A 133 8.56 7.28 -21.12
C MET A 133 7.62 7.48 -22.29
N ARG A 134 8.15 7.89 -23.44
CA ARG A 134 7.35 8.05 -24.67
C ARG A 134 6.75 6.73 -25.15
N LEU A 135 7.49 5.62 -24.98
CA LEU A 135 7.02 4.28 -25.29
C LEU A 135 5.85 3.87 -24.37
N LEU A 136 6.01 4.03 -23.05
CA LEU A 136 4.99 3.70 -22.07
C LEU A 136 3.70 4.51 -22.27
N GLN A 137 3.82 5.80 -22.61
CA GLN A 137 2.66 6.66 -22.88
C GLN A 137 1.80 6.18 -24.06
N GLN A 138 2.37 5.44 -25.03
CA GLN A 138 1.59 4.91 -26.15
C GLN A 138 0.55 3.88 -25.74
N PHE A 139 0.79 3.16 -24.65
CA PHE A 139 -0.16 2.18 -24.11
C PHE A 139 -1.45 2.83 -23.59
N ASN A 140 -1.41 4.10 -23.16
CA ASN A 140 -2.61 4.79 -22.68
C ASN A 140 -3.72 4.90 -23.76
N ALA A 141 -3.36 4.85 -25.04
CA ALA A 141 -4.32 4.87 -26.15
C ALA A 141 -4.96 3.51 -26.46
N LEU A 142 -4.51 2.44 -25.78
CA LEU A 142 -5.03 1.08 -25.94
C LEU A 142 -6.17 0.80 -24.96
N PRO A 143 -7.17 0.00 -25.34
CA PRO A 143 -8.14 -0.54 -24.39
C PRO A 143 -7.42 -1.26 -23.24
N GLN A 144 -7.74 -0.92 -22.00
CA GLN A 144 -7.07 -1.44 -20.80
C GLN A 144 -5.54 -1.20 -20.74
N GLY A 145 -5.01 -0.29 -21.54
CA GLY A 145 -3.57 -0.01 -21.56
C GLY A 145 -3.04 0.55 -20.25
N VAL A 146 -3.85 1.33 -19.52
CA VAL A 146 -3.49 1.81 -18.17
C VAL A 146 -3.37 0.65 -17.19
N LYS A 147 -4.29 -0.32 -17.25
CA LYS A 147 -4.22 -1.55 -16.43
C LYS A 147 -2.95 -2.34 -16.73
N PHE A 148 -2.64 -2.51 -18.02
CA PHE A 148 -1.40 -3.16 -18.44
C PHE A 148 -0.15 -2.48 -17.85
N LEU A 149 -0.07 -1.14 -17.86
CA LEU A 149 1.06 -0.42 -17.29
C LEU A 149 1.15 -0.56 -15.76
N VAL A 150 0.00 -0.62 -15.09
CA VAL A 150 -0.05 -0.91 -13.65
C VAL A 150 0.48 -2.31 -13.36
N ASP A 151 0.10 -3.31 -14.17
CA ASP A 151 0.59 -4.69 -14.01
C ASP A 151 2.07 -4.82 -14.39
N LEU A 152 2.52 -4.15 -15.45
CA LEU A 152 3.92 -4.07 -15.83
C LEU A 152 4.79 -3.50 -14.68
N ARG A 153 4.29 -2.46 -13.99
CA ARG A 153 4.97 -1.94 -12.80
C ARG A 153 4.90 -2.91 -11.62
N ALA A 154 3.82 -3.68 -11.47
CA ALA A 154 3.76 -4.71 -10.42
C ALA A 154 4.85 -5.77 -10.62
N ASP A 155 5.10 -6.20 -11.86
CA ASP A 155 6.22 -7.09 -12.21
C ASP A 155 7.57 -6.40 -11.92
N LEU A 156 7.75 -5.14 -12.33
CA LEU A 156 8.95 -4.34 -12.06
C LEU A 156 9.29 -4.29 -10.56
N LEU A 157 8.29 -4.04 -9.72
CA LEU A 157 8.46 -3.96 -8.26
C LEU A 157 8.95 -5.26 -7.63
N SER A 158 8.72 -6.42 -8.26
CA SER A 158 9.22 -7.72 -7.79
C SER A 158 10.70 -7.95 -8.09
N TYR A 159 11.30 -7.16 -8.98
CA TYR A 159 12.69 -7.30 -9.42
C TYR A 159 13.60 -6.14 -8.96
N LEU A 160 13.10 -5.15 -8.22
CA LEU A 160 13.87 -3.95 -7.84
C LEU A 160 15.14 -4.24 -7.03
N ASP A 161 15.07 -5.23 -6.12
CA ASP A 161 16.19 -5.59 -5.26
C ASP A 161 17.32 -6.27 -6.03
N ASP A 162 17.03 -6.81 -7.22
CA ASP A 162 17.98 -7.55 -8.04
C ASP A 162 18.81 -6.65 -8.98
N ASP A 163 18.30 -5.48 -9.35
CA ASP A 163 18.95 -4.60 -10.34
C ASP A 163 18.69 -3.10 -10.06
N PRO A 164 19.72 -2.35 -9.63
CA PRO A 164 19.60 -0.90 -9.36
C PRO A 164 19.14 -0.05 -10.56
N LEU A 165 19.35 -0.52 -11.81
CA LEU A 165 18.89 0.20 -13.00
C LEU A 165 17.36 0.24 -13.07
N LEU A 166 16.68 -0.80 -12.60
CA LEU A 166 15.22 -0.86 -12.55
C LEU A 166 14.63 0.23 -11.65
N ALA A 167 15.34 0.66 -10.62
CA ALA A 167 14.90 1.76 -9.75
C ALA A 167 14.76 3.09 -10.51
N SER A 168 15.52 3.30 -11.58
CA SER A 168 15.35 4.50 -12.43
C SER A 168 14.09 4.42 -13.28
N LEU A 169 13.74 3.23 -13.75
CA LEU A 169 12.50 2.98 -14.47
C LEU A 169 11.28 3.13 -13.55
N ASP A 170 11.36 2.61 -12.30
CA ASP A 170 10.28 2.74 -11.32
C ASP A 170 9.97 4.21 -11.00
N ARG A 171 10.98 5.07 -10.86
CA ARG A 171 10.78 6.51 -10.64
C ARG A 171 10.00 7.17 -11.78
N GLU A 172 10.27 6.78 -13.02
CA GLU A 172 9.53 7.30 -14.17
C GLU A 172 8.09 6.77 -14.21
N PHE A 173 7.87 5.50 -13.83
CA PHE A 173 6.51 4.97 -13.64
C PHE A 173 5.74 5.73 -12.57
N ILE A 174 6.38 6.06 -11.43
CA ILE A 174 5.77 6.86 -10.38
C ILE A 174 5.28 8.19 -10.94
N HIS A 175 6.14 8.95 -11.61
CA HIS A 175 5.76 10.24 -12.22
C HIS A 175 4.62 10.10 -13.23
N LEU A 176 4.64 9.07 -14.07
CA LEU A 176 3.61 8.83 -15.07
C LEU A 176 2.26 8.52 -14.42
N LEU A 177 2.26 7.62 -13.43
CA LEU A 177 1.05 7.15 -12.78
C LEU A 177 0.48 8.21 -11.81
N GLU A 178 1.32 8.96 -11.10
CA GLU A 178 0.85 10.09 -10.27
C GLU A 178 0.10 11.14 -11.09
N ALA A 179 0.57 11.44 -12.31
CA ALA A 179 -0.13 12.37 -13.20
C ALA A 179 -1.48 11.84 -13.70
N TRP A 180 -1.65 10.51 -13.81
CA TRP A 180 -2.89 9.91 -14.30
C TRP A 180 -3.88 9.56 -13.19
N PHE A 181 -3.39 9.23 -12.01
CA PHE A 181 -4.20 8.75 -10.88
C PHE A 181 -4.45 9.84 -9.82
N ASP A 182 -4.54 11.12 -10.23
CA ASP A 182 -4.97 12.18 -9.33
C ASP A 182 -6.40 11.93 -8.82
N ILE A 183 -6.67 12.27 -7.55
CA ILE A 183 -7.97 12.06 -6.90
C ILE A 183 -9.13 12.73 -7.65
N GLY A 184 -8.85 13.80 -8.39
CA GLY A 184 -9.84 14.51 -9.19
C GLY A 184 -10.43 13.66 -10.32
N PHE A 185 -9.70 12.63 -10.78
CA PHE A 185 -10.16 11.71 -11.82
C PHE A 185 -10.82 10.45 -11.25
N LEU A 186 -10.73 10.21 -9.93
CA LEU A 186 -11.24 8.98 -9.34
C LEU A 186 -12.74 9.07 -9.04
N GLU A 187 -13.46 8.04 -9.46
CA GLU A 187 -14.87 7.84 -9.17
C GLU A 187 -15.03 6.99 -7.91
N LEU A 188 -15.80 7.48 -6.94
CA LEU A 188 -16.22 6.71 -5.77
C LEU A 188 -17.54 5.99 -6.11
N ARG A 189 -17.57 4.67 -6.01
CA ARG A 189 -18.75 3.83 -6.23
C ARG A 189 -19.09 3.04 -4.98
N HIS A 190 -20.38 2.99 -4.66
CA HIS A 190 -20.92 2.11 -3.62
C HIS A 190 -21.01 0.69 -4.19
N ILE A 191 -20.42 -0.27 -3.50
CA ILE A 191 -20.45 -1.69 -3.87
C ILE A 191 -21.53 -2.37 -3.02
N THR A 192 -22.43 -3.06 -3.68
CA THR A 192 -23.54 -3.78 -3.06
C THR A 192 -23.56 -5.23 -3.55
N TRP A 193 -24.45 -6.04 -3.00
CA TRP A 193 -24.64 -7.41 -3.47
C TRP A 193 -25.17 -7.49 -4.92
N ASP A 194 -25.76 -6.41 -5.44
CA ASP A 194 -26.22 -6.30 -6.83
C ASP A 194 -25.11 -5.87 -7.80
N SER A 195 -23.90 -5.64 -7.30
CA SER A 195 -22.73 -5.34 -8.13
C SER A 195 -22.34 -6.55 -8.98
N PRO A 196 -21.69 -6.36 -10.15
CA PRO A 196 -21.27 -7.46 -11.00
C PRO A 196 -20.45 -8.51 -10.24
N ALA A 197 -20.75 -9.80 -10.43
CA ALA A 197 -20.06 -10.89 -9.73
C ALA A 197 -18.53 -10.83 -9.91
N ALA A 198 -18.04 -10.46 -11.11
CA ALA A 198 -16.62 -10.28 -11.38
C ALA A 198 -15.97 -9.20 -10.50
N LEU A 199 -16.70 -8.16 -10.11
CA LEU A 199 -16.22 -7.15 -9.17
C LEU A 199 -16.21 -7.71 -7.74
N LEU A 200 -17.24 -8.45 -7.35
CA LEU A 200 -17.31 -9.08 -6.03
C LEU A 200 -16.19 -10.12 -5.83
N GLU A 201 -15.85 -10.91 -6.84
CA GLU A 201 -14.70 -11.82 -6.82
C GLU A 201 -13.39 -11.06 -6.61
N LYS A 202 -13.23 -9.88 -7.23
CA LYS A 202 -12.05 -9.04 -7.03
C LYS A 202 -11.94 -8.52 -5.60
N LEU A 203 -13.05 -8.16 -4.94
CA LEU A 203 -13.00 -7.77 -3.53
C LEU A 203 -12.50 -8.92 -2.65
N ILE A 204 -13.00 -10.15 -2.86
CA ILE A 204 -12.51 -11.34 -2.14
C ILE A 204 -11.00 -11.52 -2.34
N ALA A 205 -10.53 -11.39 -3.59
CA ALA A 205 -9.13 -11.63 -3.92
C ALA A 205 -8.18 -10.54 -3.43
N TYR A 206 -8.64 -9.29 -3.38
CA TYR A 206 -7.82 -8.12 -3.07
C TYR A 206 -7.86 -7.71 -1.60
N GLU A 207 -8.76 -8.31 -0.79
CA GLU A 207 -8.83 -7.98 0.64
C GLU A 207 -7.54 -8.40 1.36
N ALA A 208 -6.76 -7.40 1.81
CA ALA A 208 -5.44 -7.60 2.39
C ALA A 208 -5.43 -7.48 3.93
N VAL A 209 -6.43 -6.82 4.52
CA VAL A 209 -6.50 -6.56 5.97
C VAL A 209 -7.17 -7.72 6.70
N HIS A 210 -8.41 -8.03 6.32
CA HIS A 210 -9.21 -9.09 6.92
C HIS A 210 -9.73 -10.03 5.82
N GLN A 211 -8.98 -11.09 5.56
CA GLN A 211 -9.26 -12.03 4.48
C GLN A 211 -10.74 -12.46 4.44
N ILE A 212 -11.31 -12.45 3.24
CA ILE A 212 -12.65 -12.95 2.97
C ILE A 212 -12.50 -14.39 2.44
N SER A 213 -13.01 -15.37 3.18
CA SER A 213 -12.83 -16.79 2.86
C SER A 213 -14.04 -17.41 2.16
N SER A 214 -15.17 -16.72 2.12
CA SER A 214 -16.40 -17.23 1.51
C SER A 214 -17.29 -16.11 0.94
N TRP A 215 -18.19 -16.49 0.03
CA TRP A 215 -19.25 -15.60 -0.45
C TRP A 215 -20.21 -15.16 0.66
N GLU A 216 -20.42 -15.98 1.68
CA GLU A 216 -21.23 -15.65 2.84
C GLU A 216 -20.61 -14.53 3.66
N GLU A 217 -19.27 -14.58 3.88
CA GLU A 217 -18.54 -13.50 4.55
C GLU A 217 -18.60 -12.20 3.73
N LEU A 218 -18.41 -12.26 2.41
CA LEU A 218 -18.57 -11.07 1.57
C LEU A 218 -19.98 -10.51 1.67
N ARG A 219 -21.01 -11.35 1.64
CA ARG A 219 -22.40 -10.92 1.79
C ARG A 219 -22.63 -10.19 3.11
N ASN A 220 -22.11 -10.72 4.23
CA ASN A 220 -22.18 -10.06 5.52
C ASN A 220 -21.53 -8.68 5.53
N ARG A 221 -20.43 -8.50 4.79
CA ARG A 221 -19.75 -7.18 4.65
C ARG A 221 -20.49 -6.18 3.77
N LEU A 222 -21.54 -6.63 3.08
CA LEU A 222 -22.43 -5.81 2.24
C LEU A 222 -23.85 -5.70 2.81
N GLU A 223 -24.07 -6.14 4.06
CA GLU A 223 -25.36 -6.04 4.76
C GLU A 223 -25.75 -4.58 5.08
N SER A 224 -26.98 -4.39 5.59
CA SER A 224 -27.60 -3.07 5.75
C SER A 224 -26.82 -2.11 6.66
N ASP A 225 -26.14 -2.63 7.69
CA ASP A 225 -25.28 -1.86 8.62
C ASP A 225 -23.80 -1.85 8.20
N ARG A 226 -23.54 -2.22 6.96
CA ARG A 226 -22.21 -2.21 6.34
C ARG A 226 -22.25 -1.38 5.07
N ARG A 227 -21.10 -0.82 4.74
CA ARG A 227 -20.88 -0.12 3.48
C ARG A 227 -19.54 -0.53 2.90
N CYS A 228 -19.53 -0.81 1.63
CA CYS A 228 -18.30 -0.98 0.88
C CYS A 228 -18.26 0.06 -0.23
N TYR A 229 -17.21 0.86 -0.26
CA TYR A 229 -16.96 1.83 -1.31
C TYR A 229 -15.66 1.49 -2.01
N ALA A 230 -15.62 1.66 -3.32
CA ALA A 230 -14.37 1.51 -4.08
C ALA A 230 -14.13 2.71 -4.98
N PHE A 231 -12.84 3.07 -5.13
CA PHE A 231 -12.40 4.08 -6.08
C PHE A 231 -11.98 3.42 -7.37
N PHE A 232 -12.44 3.99 -8.48
CA PHE A 232 -12.15 3.54 -9.84
C PHE A 232 -11.54 4.67 -10.65
N HIS A 233 -10.72 4.31 -11.64
CA HIS A 233 -10.25 5.24 -12.65
C HIS A 233 -11.06 5.04 -13.95
N PRO A 234 -11.42 6.10 -14.69
CA PRO A 234 -12.20 5.97 -15.95
C PRO A 234 -11.57 5.03 -16.98
N ASN A 235 -10.24 5.00 -17.05
CA ASN A 235 -9.52 4.08 -17.97
C ASN A 235 -9.35 2.65 -17.40
N MET A 236 -9.86 2.39 -16.19
CA MET A 236 -9.88 1.09 -15.52
C MET A 236 -11.24 0.87 -14.82
N PRO A 237 -12.37 0.93 -15.56
CA PRO A 237 -13.71 1.01 -14.97
C PRO A 237 -14.13 -0.23 -14.18
N ASP A 238 -13.51 -1.39 -14.47
CA ASP A 238 -13.83 -2.68 -13.86
C ASP A 238 -12.78 -3.13 -12.82
N GLU A 239 -11.78 -2.27 -12.54
CA GLU A 239 -10.69 -2.55 -11.62
C GLU A 239 -10.74 -1.59 -10.43
N PRO A 240 -11.12 -2.05 -9.23
CA PRO A 240 -11.03 -1.22 -8.05
C PRO A 240 -9.56 -0.88 -7.77
N LEU A 241 -9.28 0.36 -7.42
CA LEU A 241 -7.94 0.81 -7.03
C LEU A 241 -7.73 0.67 -5.53
N ILE A 242 -8.69 1.18 -4.79
CA ILE A 242 -8.78 1.10 -3.33
C ILE A 242 -10.22 0.81 -3.00
N PHE A 243 -10.46 -0.09 -2.08
CA PHE A 243 -11.80 -0.24 -1.49
C PHE A 243 -11.75 -0.09 0.02
N VAL A 244 -12.86 0.35 0.56
CA VAL A 244 -13.02 0.73 1.96
C VAL A 244 -14.25 0.06 2.50
N GLU A 245 -14.09 -0.73 3.55
CA GLU A 245 -15.20 -1.38 4.25
C GLU A 245 -15.50 -0.63 5.55
N VAL A 246 -16.77 -0.35 5.77
CA VAL A 246 -17.27 0.48 6.87
C VAL A 246 -18.38 -0.24 7.61
N ALA A 247 -18.31 -0.25 8.94
CA ALA A 247 -19.39 -0.68 9.82
C ALA A 247 -20.09 0.55 10.42
N LEU A 248 -21.42 0.54 10.41
CA LEU A 248 -22.27 1.59 10.99
C LEU A 248 -22.69 1.13 12.38
N VAL A 249 -22.19 1.78 13.41
CA VAL A 249 -22.32 1.35 14.81
C VAL A 249 -22.70 2.53 15.72
N SER A 250 -23.01 2.25 16.99
CA SER A 250 -23.37 3.27 17.97
C SER A 250 -22.17 3.98 18.57
N ASP A 251 -20.99 3.33 18.62
CA ASP A 251 -19.80 3.83 19.30
C ASP A 251 -18.52 3.45 18.58
N ILE A 252 -17.37 4.02 18.97
CA ILE A 252 -16.07 3.64 18.38
C ILE A 252 -15.77 2.20 18.76
N ALA A 253 -15.66 1.33 17.74
CA ALA A 253 -15.35 -0.09 17.94
C ALA A 253 -13.91 -0.28 18.45
N ASP A 254 -13.76 -1.23 19.37
CA ASP A 254 -12.51 -1.59 20.02
C ASP A 254 -12.04 -3.02 19.76
N ASN A 255 -12.84 -3.81 19.04
CA ASN A 255 -12.55 -5.21 18.75
C ASN A 255 -13.05 -5.58 17.35
N VAL A 256 -12.15 -6.11 16.51
CA VAL A 256 -12.46 -6.42 15.13
C VAL A 256 -13.26 -7.71 14.97
N GLN A 257 -13.09 -8.69 15.87
CA GLN A 257 -13.91 -9.91 15.85
C GLN A 257 -15.40 -9.57 16.05
N ASN A 258 -15.71 -8.59 16.90
CA ASN A 258 -17.09 -8.10 17.06
C ASN A 258 -17.60 -7.42 15.79
N VAL A 259 -16.77 -6.62 15.12
CA VAL A 259 -17.14 -5.95 13.86
C VAL A 259 -17.39 -6.97 12.74
N LEU A 260 -16.59 -8.04 12.68
CA LEU A 260 -16.67 -9.08 11.63
C LEU A 260 -17.64 -10.22 11.97
N ASN A 261 -18.22 -10.22 13.17
CA ASN A 261 -19.09 -11.31 13.62
C ASN A 261 -20.42 -11.32 12.86
N LYS A 262 -20.61 -12.33 12.03
CA LYS A 262 -21.83 -12.54 11.23
C LYS A 262 -23.05 -12.98 12.05
N ASP A 263 -22.82 -13.49 13.26
CA ASP A 263 -23.90 -14.00 14.13
C ASP A 263 -24.54 -12.88 14.96
N LEU A 264 -23.95 -11.68 14.97
CA LEU A 264 -24.56 -10.51 15.59
C LEU A 264 -25.65 -9.94 14.67
N PRO A 265 -26.82 -9.57 15.25
CA PRO A 265 -27.88 -8.97 14.44
C PRO A 265 -27.43 -7.64 13.84
N SER A 266 -27.75 -7.42 12.57
CA SER A 266 -27.47 -6.14 11.90
C SER A 266 -28.23 -5.01 12.61
N THR A 267 -27.54 -3.90 12.79
CA THR A 267 -28.10 -2.68 13.40
C THR A 267 -28.82 -1.86 12.31
N SER A 268 -29.88 -1.13 12.71
CA SER A 268 -30.49 -0.17 11.79
C SER A 268 -29.51 0.96 11.50
N PRO A 269 -29.14 1.19 10.24
CA PRO A 269 -28.16 2.22 9.87
C PRO A 269 -28.55 3.63 10.33
N GLU A 270 -29.86 3.92 10.41
CA GLU A 270 -30.38 5.22 10.82
C GLU A 270 -30.14 5.51 12.29
N LYS A 271 -29.87 4.49 13.11
CA LYS A 271 -29.53 4.62 14.54
C LYS A 271 -28.03 4.74 14.79
N ALA A 272 -27.22 4.49 13.79
CA ALA A 272 -25.78 4.58 13.92
C ALA A 272 -25.34 6.04 14.13
N SER A 273 -24.41 6.24 15.06
CA SER A 273 -23.76 7.54 15.31
C SER A 273 -22.30 7.54 14.85
N THR A 274 -21.74 6.38 14.58
CA THR A 274 -20.32 6.16 14.28
C THR A 274 -20.14 5.30 13.04
N ALA A 275 -19.26 5.72 12.16
CA ALA A 275 -18.77 4.93 11.02
C ALA A 275 -17.35 4.43 11.32
N ILE A 276 -17.16 3.10 11.32
CA ILE A 276 -15.87 2.46 11.57
C ILE A 276 -15.31 1.91 10.27
N PHE A 277 -14.24 2.52 9.79
CA PHE A 277 -13.43 2.02 8.67
C PHE A 277 -12.54 0.89 9.17
N TYR A 278 -12.94 -0.36 8.96
CA TYR A 278 -12.20 -1.52 9.48
C TYR A 278 -11.30 -2.19 8.44
N SER A 279 -11.54 -1.96 7.15
CA SER A 279 -10.62 -2.34 6.07
C SER A 279 -10.46 -1.23 5.04
N ILE A 280 -9.20 -0.96 4.65
CA ILE A 280 -8.81 -0.08 3.57
C ILE A 280 -7.75 -0.82 2.77
N SER A 281 -8.14 -1.37 1.63
CA SER A 281 -7.30 -2.26 0.84
C SER A 281 -6.94 -1.65 -0.49
N ASN A 282 -5.61 -1.58 -0.76
CA ASN A 282 -5.10 -1.27 -2.10
C ASN A 282 -5.19 -2.53 -2.97
N SER A 283 -5.95 -2.45 -4.06
CA SER A 283 -6.20 -3.58 -4.94
C SER A 283 -5.10 -3.78 -5.98
N GLN A 284 -4.34 -2.75 -6.29
CA GLN A 284 -3.39 -2.74 -7.41
C GLN A 284 -1.95 -2.67 -6.90
N LYS A 285 -1.20 -3.78 -6.97
CA LYS A 285 0.21 -3.84 -6.55
C LYS A 285 1.10 -2.83 -7.28
N GLY A 286 0.86 -2.64 -8.57
CA GLY A 286 1.61 -1.69 -9.40
C GLY A 286 1.38 -0.22 -9.05
N LEU A 287 0.39 0.08 -8.21
CA LEU A 287 0.15 1.43 -7.68
C LEU A 287 0.76 1.64 -6.29
N ARG A 288 1.53 0.69 -5.78
CA ARG A 288 2.25 0.84 -4.51
C ARG A 288 3.15 2.08 -4.54
N GLY A 289 3.00 2.94 -3.54
CA GLY A 289 3.77 4.17 -3.41
C GLY A 289 3.26 5.34 -4.25
N ILE A 290 2.26 5.14 -5.12
CA ILE A 290 1.57 6.22 -5.82
C ILE A 290 0.66 6.95 -4.83
N ASN A 291 0.76 8.27 -4.84
CA ASN A 291 -0.10 9.10 -4.01
C ASN A 291 -1.39 9.44 -4.77
N PHE A 292 -2.50 8.85 -4.33
CA PHE A 292 -3.83 9.16 -4.87
C PHE A 292 -4.42 10.48 -4.36
N GLY A 293 -3.60 11.33 -3.77
CA GLY A 293 -4.05 12.49 -3.03
C GLY A 293 -4.46 12.16 -1.59
N ASN A 294 -4.47 13.19 -0.78
CA ASN A 294 -4.97 13.10 0.59
C ASN A 294 -6.50 13.25 0.52
N PHE A 295 -7.23 12.73 1.51
CA PHE A 295 -8.68 12.90 1.62
C PHE A 295 -9.56 11.82 0.95
N LEU A 296 -9.01 10.67 0.51
CA LEU A 296 -9.85 9.53 0.09
C LEU A 296 -10.88 9.17 1.17
N ILE A 297 -10.43 9.05 2.41
CA ILE A 297 -11.30 8.74 3.57
C ILE A 297 -12.29 9.88 3.82
N LYS A 298 -11.84 11.14 3.68
CA LYS A 298 -12.73 12.31 3.80
C LYS A 298 -13.88 12.26 2.78
N LYS A 299 -13.59 11.85 1.54
CA LYS A 299 -14.61 11.69 0.49
C LYS A 299 -15.68 10.64 0.88
N VAL A 300 -15.24 9.48 1.39
CA VAL A 300 -16.16 8.45 1.90
C VAL A 300 -16.93 8.94 3.13
N ALA A 301 -16.26 9.56 4.10
CA ALA A 301 -16.91 10.11 5.29
C ALA A 301 -17.96 11.17 4.94
N THR A 302 -17.66 12.06 3.99
CA THR A 302 -18.62 13.07 3.51
C THR A 302 -19.83 12.40 2.84
N THR A 303 -19.61 11.39 1.99
CA THR A 303 -20.70 10.63 1.36
C THR A 303 -21.60 9.98 2.42
N LEU A 304 -21.00 9.34 3.43
CA LEU A 304 -21.73 8.72 4.53
C LEU A 304 -22.50 9.74 5.38
N SER A 305 -21.93 10.94 5.62
CA SER A 305 -22.61 12.01 6.37
C SER A 305 -23.87 12.50 5.64
N HIS A 306 -23.86 12.51 4.32
CA HIS A 306 -25.04 12.86 3.52
C HIS A 306 -26.09 11.74 3.50
N GLU A 307 -25.65 10.48 3.43
CA GLU A 307 -26.54 9.31 3.45
C GLU A 307 -27.18 9.12 4.84
N PHE A 308 -26.38 9.32 5.91
CA PHE A 308 -26.79 9.12 7.30
C PHE A 308 -26.50 10.37 8.16
N PRO A 309 -27.45 11.30 8.29
CA PRO A 309 -27.23 12.56 9.03
C PRO A 309 -26.96 12.38 10.54
N ASN A 310 -27.28 11.20 11.09
CA ASN A 310 -27.01 10.87 12.49
C ASN A 310 -25.54 10.49 12.75
N LEU A 311 -24.74 10.18 11.71
CA LEU A 311 -23.33 9.91 11.87
C LEU A 311 -22.57 11.18 12.28
N LYS A 312 -21.89 11.10 13.44
CA LYS A 312 -21.10 12.20 14.01
C LYS A 312 -19.61 11.84 14.13
N THR A 313 -19.31 10.56 14.21
CA THR A 313 -17.97 10.05 14.45
C THR A 313 -17.51 9.20 13.28
N PHE A 314 -16.32 9.48 12.77
CA PHE A 314 -15.66 8.74 11.70
C PHE A 314 -14.30 8.26 12.20
N ALA A 315 -14.17 6.97 12.47
CA ALA A 315 -12.93 6.41 13.01
C ALA A 315 -12.55 5.13 12.27
N THR A 316 -11.29 4.76 12.35
CA THR A 316 -10.84 3.45 11.87
C THR A 316 -10.73 2.45 13.01
N LEU A 317 -10.61 1.18 12.66
CA LEU A 317 -10.05 0.13 13.51
C LEU A 317 -8.95 -0.54 12.70
N SER A 318 -7.73 -0.04 12.86
CA SER A 318 -6.59 -0.33 11.97
C SER A 318 -5.56 -1.24 12.62
N PRO A 319 -4.91 -2.15 11.84
CA PRO A 319 -3.79 -2.96 12.32
C PRO A 319 -2.52 -2.11 12.49
N ILE A 320 -1.53 -2.68 13.20
CA ILE A 320 -0.20 -2.10 13.41
C ILE A 320 0.87 -3.11 12.97
N PRO A 321 1.08 -3.31 11.66
CA PRO A 321 1.69 -4.53 11.09
C PRO A 321 3.16 -4.78 11.46
N ASN A 322 3.89 -3.81 11.98
CA ASN A 322 5.30 -3.96 12.33
C ASN A 322 5.60 -3.72 13.81
N PHE A 323 4.58 -3.58 14.65
CA PHE A 323 4.82 -3.31 16.06
C PHE A 323 5.51 -4.48 16.77
N HIS A 324 5.06 -5.71 16.56
CA HIS A 324 5.66 -6.90 17.18
C HIS A 324 7.12 -7.08 16.75
N LYS A 325 7.42 -6.90 15.46
CA LYS A 325 8.80 -6.94 14.95
C LYS A 325 9.70 -5.87 15.58
N TRP A 326 9.17 -4.66 15.78
CA TRP A 326 9.90 -3.59 16.48
C TRP A 326 10.09 -3.92 17.97
N LEU A 327 9.06 -4.50 18.61
CA LEU A 327 9.12 -4.93 20.01
C LEU A 327 10.17 -6.04 20.20
N ASP A 328 10.19 -7.07 19.33
CA ASP A 328 11.21 -8.12 19.35
C ASP A 328 12.62 -7.54 19.27
N LYS A 329 12.84 -6.58 18.38
CA LYS A 329 14.13 -5.89 18.27
C LYS A 329 14.47 -5.15 19.56
N LEU A 330 13.55 -4.43 20.16
CA LEU A 330 13.73 -3.72 21.42
C LEU A 330 14.10 -4.69 22.57
N LEU A 331 13.41 -5.82 22.67
CA LEU A 331 13.60 -6.81 23.72
C LEU A 331 14.93 -7.56 23.57
N LEU A 332 15.27 -7.99 22.34
CA LEU A 332 16.43 -8.85 22.09
C LEU A 332 17.73 -8.09 21.87
N GLU A 333 17.70 -6.97 21.15
CA GLU A 333 18.91 -6.20 20.80
C GLU A 333 19.23 -5.11 21.82
N GLU A 334 18.22 -4.41 22.37
CA GLU A 334 18.40 -3.35 23.34
C GLU A 334 18.33 -3.84 24.79
N GLY A 335 17.95 -5.12 25.00
CA GLY A 335 17.88 -5.72 26.34
C GLY A 335 16.86 -5.04 27.24
N TYR A 336 15.70 -4.67 26.69
CA TYR A 336 14.64 -4.05 27.47
C TYR A 336 13.98 -5.07 28.39
N GLU A 337 14.30 -5.00 29.70
CA GLU A 337 13.77 -5.89 30.76
C GLU A 337 13.30 -5.10 31.99
N ASP A 338 12.95 -3.83 31.83
CA ASP A 338 12.51 -2.96 32.95
C ASP A 338 11.04 -3.25 33.32
N TRP A 339 10.79 -4.49 33.76
CA TRP A 339 9.47 -4.93 34.22
C TRP A 339 9.37 -4.77 35.74
N ASP A 340 8.20 -4.33 36.21
CA ASP A 340 7.87 -4.32 37.63
C ASP A 340 7.70 -5.74 38.19
N GLU A 341 7.75 -5.87 39.51
CA GLU A 341 7.69 -7.17 40.19
C GLU A 341 6.43 -7.99 39.86
N PRO A 342 5.20 -7.40 39.74
CA PRO A 342 4.02 -8.14 39.31
C PRO A 342 4.15 -8.70 37.89
N THR A 343 4.73 -7.94 36.97
CA THR A 343 4.94 -8.37 35.57
C THR A 343 5.99 -9.51 35.52
N GLN A 344 7.09 -9.39 36.27
CA GLN A 344 8.10 -10.46 36.34
C GLN A 344 7.51 -11.76 36.89
N LEU A 345 6.71 -11.69 37.95
CA LEU A 345 6.05 -12.86 38.51
C LEU A 345 5.07 -13.51 37.50
N ALA A 346 4.29 -12.72 36.80
CA ALA A 346 3.36 -13.22 35.78
C ALA A 346 4.10 -13.88 34.60
N LEU A 347 5.23 -13.31 34.15
CA LEU A 347 6.09 -13.91 33.12
C LEU A 347 6.62 -15.28 33.58
N LEU A 348 7.09 -15.40 34.83
CA LEU A 348 7.57 -16.68 35.39
C LEU A 348 6.46 -17.74 35.47
N ASN A 349 5.29 -17.38 35.95
CA ASN A 349 4.16 -18.29 36.05
C ASN A 349 3.67 -18.76 34.67
N ALA A 350 3.56 -17.85 33.70
CA ALA A 350 3.19 -18.16 32.33
C ALA A 350 4.23 -19.06 31.66
N ALA A 351 5.54 -18.80 31.89
CA ALA A 351 6.62 -19.62 31.38
C ALA A 351 6.57 -21.06 31.88
N GLN A 352 6.24 -21.26 33.17
CA GLN A 352 6.02 -22.60 33.73
C GLN A 352 4.80 -23.29 33.09
N LYS A 353 3.70 -22.56 32.93
CA LYS A 353 2.46 -23.07 32.34
C LYS A 353 2.62 -23.45 30.87
N PHE A 354 3.40 -22.69 30.11
CA PHE A 354 3.64 -22.92 28.68
C PHE A 354 4.94 -23.67 28.38
N GLU A 355 5.64 -24.16 29.40
CA GLU A 355 6.90 -24.92 29.29
C GLU A 355 7.97 -24.22 28.42
N CYS A 356 8.12 -22.88 28.58
CA CYS A 356 9.05 -22.08 27.81
C CYS A 356 9.93 -21.16 28.71
N ALA A 357 10.88 -20.45 28.11
CA ALA A 357 11.69 -19.49 28.85
C ALA A 357 10.88 -18.25 29.32
N PRO A 358 11.17 -17.67 30.51
CA PRO A 358 10.42 -16.56 31.08
C PRO A 358 10.80 -15.21 30.46
N HIS A 359 11.00 -15.17 29.14
CA HIS A 359 11.26 -13.95 28.38
C HIS A 359 10.00 -13.57 27.61
N LEU A 360 9.65 -12.28 27.62
CA LEU A 360 8.46 -11.78 26.95
C LEU A 360 8.49 -12.15 25.46
N SER A 361 9.63 -12.01 24.79
CA SER A 361 9.81 -12.37 23.37
C SER A 361 9.54 -13.84 23.06
N THR A 362 9.73 -14.74 24.04
CA THR A 362 9.42 -16.18 23.90
C THR A 362 7.94 -16.44 24.17
N LEU A 363 7.41 -15.83 25.22
CA LEU A 363 6.00 -16.00 25.60
C LEU A 363 5.05 -15.47 24.52
N LEU A 364 5.33 -14.32 23.93
CA LEU A 364 4.50 -13.75 22.85
C LEU A 364 4.45 -14.61 21.58
N LYS A 365 5.40 -15.51 21.39
CA LYS A 365 5.39 -16.50 20.29
C LYS A 365 4.52 -17.74 20.59
N HIS A 366 4.13 -17.94 21.83
CA HIS A 366 3.24 -19.04 22.17
C HIS A 366 1.81 -18.73 21.67
N PRO A 367 1.15 -19.61 20.90
CA PRO A 367 -0.10 -19.30 20.21
C PRO A 367 -1.28 -19.01 21.13
N ARG A 368 -1.17 -19.34 22.42
CA ARG A 368 -2.25 -19.17 23.42
C ARG A 368 -1.88 -18.24 24.58
N TRP A 369 -0.82 -17.42 24.44
CA TRP A 369 -0.39 -16.53 25.54
C TRP A 369 -1.48 -15.54 25.97
N PHE A 370 -2.32 -15.09 25.02
CA PHE A 370 -3.41 -14.15 25.26
C PHE A 370 -4.62 -14.75 25.99
N GLU A 371 -4.65 -16.08 26.17
CA GLU A 371 -5.68 -16.76 26.96
C GLU A 371 -5.34 -16.81 28.46
N ASP A 372 -4.15 -16.36 28.86
CA ASP A 372 -3.76 -16.29 30.27
C ASP A 372 -4.14 -14.93 30.85
N PRO A 373 -5.17 -14.87 31.77
CA PRO A 373 -5.67 -13.60 32.29
C PRO A 373 -4.64 -12.84 33.14
N ASP A 374 -3.80 -13.54 33.90
CA ASP A 374 -2.80 -12.90 34.76
C ASP A 374 -1.72 -12.25 33.93
N LEU A 375 -1.23 -12.95 32.87
CA LEU A 375 -0.27 -12.44 31.94
C LEU A 375 -0.84 -11.24 31.16
N THR A 376 -2.04 -11.38 30.61
CA THR A 376 -2.66 -10.31 29.79
C THR A 376 -2.96 -9.05 30.58
N ASN A 377 -3.39 -9.19 31.85
CA ASN A 377 -3.66 -8.02 32.72
C ASN A 377 -2.39 -7.22 33.00
N VAL A 378 -1.27 -7.87 33.30
CA VAL A 378 -0.02 -7.15 33.62
C VAL A 378 0.67 -6.60 32.38
N LEU A 379 0.51 -7.25 31.21
CA LEU A 379 1.11 -6.80 29.95
C LEU A 379 0.34 -5.68 29.26
N GLN A 380 -0.95 -5.50 29.52
CA GLN A 380 -1.77 -4.50 28.85
C GLN A 380 -1.15 -3.12 28.89
N LYS A 381 -0.89 -2.59 30.08
CA LYS A 381 -0.38 -1.23 30.24
C LYS A 381 1.02 -1.03 29.65
N PRO A 382 2.01 -1.88 29.92
CA PRO A 382 3.35 -1.76 29.31
C PRO A 382 3.32 -1.84 27.80
N LEU A 383 2.58 -2.79 27.21
CA LEU A 383 2.54 -2.96 25.76
C LEU A 383 1.80 -1.81 25.07
N LEU A 384 0.73 -1.25 25.65
CA LEU A 384 0.07 -0.05 25.13
C LEU A 384 1.01 1.18 25.19
N GLN A 385 1.83 1.31 26.24
CA GLN A 385 2.84 2.38 26.34
C GLN A 385 3.90 2.24 25.25
N LEU A 386 4.45 1.05 25.04
CA LEU A 386 5.44 0.76 24.00
C LEU A 386 4.83 0.93 22.59
N CYS A 387 3.57 0.52 22.40
CA CYS A 387 2.87 0.75 21.14
C CYS A 387 2.67 2.24 20.85
N SER A 388 2.29 3.04 21.85
CA SER A 388 2.22 4.49 21.72
C SER A 388 3.59 5.09 21.35
N ARG A 389 4.69 4.64 21.97
CA ARG A 389 6.06 5.05 21.60
C ARG A 389 6.37 4.70 20.14
N TYR A 390 6.07 3.47 19.69
CA TYR A 390 6.30 3.01 18.33
C TYR A 390 5.58 3.88 17.28
N LEU A 391 4.30 4.20 17.51
CA LEU A 391 3.51 5.04 16.60
C LEU A 391 4.01 6.48 16.51
N HIS A 392 4.73 6.97 17.54
CA HIS A 392 5.33 8.31 17.54
C HIS A 392 6.82 8.30 17.15
N GLU A 393 7.42 7.13 16.95
CA GLU A 393 8.80 7.03 16.49
C GLU A 393 8.89 7.44 15.01
N LYS A 394 9.79 8.40 14.74
CA LYS A 394 10.01 8.94 13.40
C LYS A 394 11.22 8.28 12.73
N ARG A 395 11.17 8.24 11.41
CA ARG A 395 12.29 7.87 10.54
C ARG A 395 13.21 9.08 10.30
N ALA A 396 14.28 8.87 9.53
CA ALA A 396 15.19 9.94 9.13
C ALA A 396 14.53 11.04 8.28
N ASP A 397 13.39 10.73 7.64
CA ASP A 397 12.58 11.66 6.85
C ASP A 397 11.53 12.41 7.70
N ASP A 398 11.65 12.38 9.00
CA ASP A 398 10.75 12.99 10.02
C ASP A 398 9.29 12.46 9.99
N ARG A 399 9.03 11.37 9.27
CA ARG A 399 7.73 10.71 9.19
C ARG A 399 7.63 9.52 10.15
N PRO A 400 6.42 9.18 10.63
CA PRO A 400 6.22 8.01 11.49
C PRO A 400 6.81 6.73 10.88
N ARG A 401 7.37 5.88 11.73
CA ARG A 401 7.90 4.57 11.31
C ARG A 401 6.82 3.66 10.74
N ASP A 402 5.64 3.64 11.35
CA ASP A 402 4.52 2.82 10.93
C ASP A 402 3.88 3.34 9.63
N ALA A 403 3.68 2.44 8.65
CA ALA A 403 3.14 2.80 7.35
C ALA A 403 1.65 3.14 7.39
N VAL A 404 0.89 2.45 8.26
CA VAL A 404 -0.55 2.69 8.46
C VAL A 404 -0.76 4.04 9.15
N ALA A 405 0.07 4.35 10.17
CA ALA A 405 0.08 5.67 10.80
C ALA A 405 0.39 6.79 9.79
N ARG A 406 1.41 6.61 8.93
CA ARG A 406 1.72 7.59 7.87
C ARG A 406 0.52 7.86 6.95
N PHE A 407 -0.17 6.80 6.56
CA PHE A 407 -1.35 6.91 5.69
C PHE A 407 -2.47 7.69 6.39
N HIS A 408 -2.87 7.32 7.61
CA HIS A 408 -3.98 7.97 8.29
C HIS A 408 -3.68 9.41 8.73
N LEU A 409 -2.48 9.66 9.26
CA LEU A 409 -2.03 11.00 9.65
C LEU A 409 -1.86 11.90 8.42
N GLY A 410 -1.33 11.36 7.32
CA GLY A 410 -1.28 12.05 6.03
C GLY A 410 -2.66 12.36 5.44
N ASN A 411 -3.70 11.64 5.82
CA ASN A 411 -5.09 11.94 5.51
C ASN A 411 -5.79 12.83 6.58
N GLY A 412 -5.04 13.40 7.54
CA GLY A 412 -5.52 14.35 8.53
C GLY A 412 -6.22 13.73 9.74
N ALA A 413 -6.11 12.45 9.97
CA ALA A 413 -6.62 11.81 11.18
C ALA A 413 -5.72 12.10 12.39
N ARG A 414 -6.24 11.84 13.60
CA ARG A 414 -5.44 11.76 14.83
C ARG A 414 -5.44 10.34 15.39
N VAL A 415 -4.39 9.96 16.11
CA VAL A 415 -4.36 8.72 16.89
C VAL A 415 -5.30 8.88 18.06
N GLU A 416 -6.43 8.18 18.07
CA GLU A 416 -7.48 8.38 19.07
C GLU A 416 -7.36 7.44 20.26
N ARG A 417 -7.21 6.13 19.99
CA ARG A 417 -7.19 5.10 21.03
C ARG A 417 -6.40 3.88 20.59
N LEU A 418 -5.70 3.25 21.53
CA LEU A 418 -5.07 1.94 21.36
C LEU A 418 -5.96 0.89 22.04
N ASN A 419 -6.33 -0.17 21.32
CA ASN A 419 -7.24 -1.19 21.77
C ASN A 419 -6.48 -2.48 22.07
N TRP A 420 -6.48 -2.91 23.31
CA TRP A 420 -5.83 -4.11 23.79
C TRP A 420 -6.57 -5.37 23.34
N LEU A 421 -5.84 -6.37 22.79
CA LEU A 421 -6.39 -7.63 22.27
C LEU A 421 -7.61 -7.42 21.34
N ALA A 422 -7.56 -6.37 20.55
CA ALA A 422 -8.61 -6.00 19.61
C ALA A 422 -8.64 -6.90 18.37
N ASN A 423 -7.55 -7.63 18.10
CA ASN A 423 -7.47 -8.66 17.06
C ASN A 423 -6.69 -9.86 17.59
N THR A 424 -7.38 -10.90 18.02
CA THR A 424 -6.80 -12.14 18.54
C THR A 424 -6.64 -13.23 17.47
N ALA A 425 -6.90 -12.94 16.18
CA ALA A 425 -6.53 -13.83 15.09
C ALA A 425 -5.00 -13.94 14.97
N GLU A 426 -4.50 -15.05 14.45
CA GLU A 426 -3.07 -15.34 14.29
C GLU A 426 -2.30 -14.14 13.71
N LYS A 427 -2.76 -13.59 12.58
CA LYS A 427 -2.16 -12.41 11.97
C LYS A 427 -2.09 -11.20 12.92
N GLY A 428 -3.15 -10.94 13.71
CA GLY A 428 -3.17 -9.80 14.64
C GLY A 428 -2.18 -9.97 15.79
N LEU A 429 -2.02 -11.20 16.29
CA LEU A 429 -1.04 -11.53 17.32
C LEU A 429 0.40 -11.41 16.78
N GLU A 430 0.66 -11.92 15.58
CA GLU A 430 1.97 -11.83 14.93
C GLU A 430 2.39 -10.41 14.57
N GLU A 431 1.45 -9.57 14.11
CA GLU A 431 1.74 -8.21 13.66
C GLU A 431 1.89 -7.22 14.84
N SER A 432 1.04 -7.35 15.88
CA SER A 432 0.91 -6.32 16.90
C SER A 432 0.57 -6.82 18.31
N CYS A 433 0.81 -8.08 18.64
CA CYS A 433 0.40 -8.66 19.93
C CYS A 433 -1.11 -8.45 20.20
N GLY A 434 -1.92 -8.49 19.15
CA GLY A 434 -3.37 -8.27 19.24
C GLY A 434 -3.82 -6.81 19.39
N ILE A 435 -2.91 -5.84 19.42
CA ILE A 435 -3.26 -4.40 19.57
C ILE A 435 -3.72 -3.85 18.21
N MET A 436 -4.81 -3.08 18.22
CA MET A 436 -5.25 -2.26 17.10
C MET A 436 -5.36 -0.79 17.50
N VAL A 437 -5.43 0.09 16.52
CA VAL A 437 -5.51 1.54 16.73
C VAL A 437 -6.75 2.13 16.06
N ASN A 438 -7.45 3.02 16.77
CA ASN A 438 -8.44 3.89 16.14
C ASN A 438 -7.77 5.20 15.71
N TYR A 439 -7.90 5.54 14.42
CA TYR A 439 -7.61 6.87 13.88
C TYR A 439 -8.93 7.60 13.71
N LEU A 440 -9.08 8.78 14.33
CA LEU A 440 -10.29 9.59 14.26
C LEU A 440 -10.16 10.65 13.17
N TYR A 441 -11.15 10.70 12.30
CA TYR A 441 -11.33 11.72 11.27
C TYR A 441 -12.36 12.75 11.74
N ASP A 442 -11.89 13.78 12.41
CA ASP A 442 -12.71 14.95 12.73
C ASP A 442 -12.78 15.84 11.50
N LEU A 443 -13.93 15.88 10.84
CA LEU A 443 -14.11 16.59 9.57
C LEU A 443 -13.81 18.10 9.66
N GLN A 444 -13.82 18.68 10.87
CA GLN A 444 -13.46 20.09 11.10
C GLN A 444 -11.95 20.28 11.26
N GLU A 445 -11.22 19.28 11.77
CA GLU A 445 -9.79 19.37 12.05
C GLU A 445 -8.91 18.65 11.02
N VAL A 446 -9.50 17.85 10.11
CA VAL A 446 -8.77 17.01 9.12
C VAL A 446 -7.76 17.81 8.32
N GLU A 447 -8.15 18.99 7.81
CA GLU A 447 -7.25 19.81 6.98
C GLU A 447 -6.09 20.39 7.80
N LYS A 448 -6.39 20.89 8.99
CA LYS A 448 -5.38 21.42 9.92
C LYS A 448 -4.40 20.34 10.38
N ASN A 449 -4.91 19.15 10.72
CA ASN A 449 -4.05 18.01 11.12
C ASN A 449 -3.16 17.57 9.97
N HIS A 450 -3.70 17.51 8.74
CA HIS A 450 -2.94 17.20 7.54
C HIS A 450 -1.79 18.20 7.33
N GLU A 451 -2.11 19.50 7.37
CA GLU A 451 -1.11 20.56 7.17
C GLU A 451 0.00 20.48 8.23
N ALA A 452 -0.36 20.37 9.50
CA ALA A 452 0.60 20.23 10.60
C ALA A 452 1.48 18.96 10.46
N PHE A 453 0.90 17.87 9.95
CA PHE A 453 1.65 16.64 9.69
C PHE A 453 2.64 16.81 8.54
N VAL A 454 2.24 17.43 7.42
CA VAL A 454 3.08 17.56 6.22
C VAL A 454 4.19 18.61 6.43
N THR A 455 3.87 19.73 7.09
CA THR A 455 4.82 20.86 7.25
C THR A 455 5.73 20.72 8.45
N GLU A 456 5.21 20.19 9.56
CA GLU A 456 5.92 20.18 10.86
C GLU A 456 6.17 18.76 11.39
N GLY A 457 5.69 17.73 10.69
CA GLY A 457 5.77 16.34 11.15
C GLY A 457 5.00 16.07 12.45
N VAL A 458 3.95 16.86 12.74
CA VAL A 458 3.16 16.73 13.97
C VAL A 458 2.30 15.48 13.92
N ILE A 459 2.41 14.61 14.92
CA ILE A 459 1.57 13.44 15.10
C ILE A 459 0.40 13.81 16.01
N ALA A 460 -0.74 14.17 15.41
CA ALA A 460 -1.94 14.48 16.16
C ALA A 460 -2.42 13.25 16.95
N SER A 461 -2.70 13.42 18.25
CA SER A 461 -3.07 12.32 19.15
C SER A 461 -4.01 12.80 20.25
N SER A 462 -4.88 11.91 20.71
CA SER A 462 -5.74 12.14 21.88
C SER A 462 -4.93 12.35 23.17
N GLN A 463 -5.59 12.85 24.21
CA GLN A 463 -4.93 13.01 25.51
C GLN A 463 -4.57 11.66 26.15
N GLU A 464 -5.38 10.63 25.93
CA GLU A 464 -5.13 9.27 26.41
C GLU A 464 -3.82 8.73 25.80
N VAL A 465 -3.66 8.78 24.48
CA VAL A 465 -2.47 8.30 23.78
C VAL A 465 -1.23 9.12 24.17
N LYS A 466 -1.35 10.44 24.34
CA LYS A 466 -0.27 11.29 24.85
C LYS A 466 0.17 10.91 26.26
N ASN A 467 -0.75 10.49 27.11
CA ASN A 467 -0.43 10.04 28.48
C ASN A 467 0.34 8.71 28.45
N LEU A 468 -0.05 7.77 27.58
CA LEU A 468 0.70 6.51 27.35
C LEU A 468 2.12 6.81 26.87
N LEU A 469 2.30 7.71 25.90
CA LEU A 469 3.59 8.12 25.39
C LEU A 469 4.49 8.74 26.47
N LYS A 470 3.95 9.67 27.26
CA LYS A 470 4.69 10.30 28.38
C LYS A 470 5.13 9.27 29.42
N ALA A 471 4.32 8.26 29.68
CA ALA A 471 4.66 7.19 30.61
C ALA A 471 5.81 6.33 30.04
N ALA A 472 5.74 5.93 28.78
CA ALA A 472 6.80 5.19 28.10
C ALA A 472 8.16 5.93 28.11
N GLN A 473 8.16 7.25 27.90
CA GLN A 473 9.38 8.08 27.92
C GLN A 473 10.02 8.21 29.31
N LYS A 474 9.22 8.16 30.38
CA LYS A 474 9.74 8.19 31.76
C LYS A 474 10.43 6.88 32.13
N THR A 475 9.92 5.76 31.68
CA THR A 475 10.51 4.43 31.91
C THR A 475 11.88 4.31 31.22
N THR A 476 12.00 4.81 30.00
CA THR A 476 13.28 4.76 29.24
C THR A 476 14.41 5.63 29.86
N LYS A 477 14.08 6.67 30.61
CA LYS A 477 15.05 7.55 31.28
C LYS A 477 15.59 7.00 32.63
N ARG A 478 15.01 5.92 33.14
CA ARG A 478 15.37 5.31 34.43
C ARG A 478 16.39 4.17 34.32
N LYS A 479 17.32 4.16 33.38
CA LYS A 479 18.41 3.17 33.36
C LYS A 479 19.37 3.44 34.57
N PRO A 480 19.47 2.54 35.58
CA PRO A 480 20.67 2.41 36.36
C PRO A 480 21.64 1.53 35.57
N ILE A 481 22.80 2.05 35.32
CA ILE A 481 23.98 1.27 34.90
C ILE A 481 24.35 0.40 36.10
N LEU A 482 23.91 -0.83 36.16
CA LEU A 482 24.50 -1.84 37.02
C LEU A 482 25.80 -2.28 36.36
N PRO A 483 26.97 -2.20 37.07
CA PRO A 483 28.25 -2.70 36.55
C PRO A 483 28.14 -4.21 36.37
N ARG A 484 28.45 -4.71 35.17
CA ARG A 484 28.70 -6.12 34.94
C ARG A 484 29.77 -6.57 35.95
N LEU A 485 29.37 -7.40 36.89
CA LEU A 485 30.31 -8.18 37.70
C LEU A 485 31.04 -9.14 36.73
N MET A 486 32.28 -8.83 36.44
CA MET A 486 33.17 -9.78 35.76
C MET A 486 33.35 -11.02 36.64
N PRO A 487 33.28 -12.23 36.11
CA PRO A 487 33.66 -13.42 36.86
C PRO A 487 35.14 -13.32 37.19
N GLN A 488 35.46 -13.39 38.49
CA GLN A 488 36.84 -13.56 38.96
C GLN A 488 37.33 -14.91 38.44
N LYS A 489 38.46 -14.88 37.75
CA LYS A 489 39.24 -16.07 37.41
C LYS A 489 39.84 -16.61 38.71
N GLU A 490 39.50 -17.85 39.05
CA GLU A 490 40.42 -18.78 39.73
C GLU A 490 41.06 -19.74 38.71
#